data_cc1b284d9994d2fca3d275978889a823
#
_entry.id   cc1b284d9994d2fca3d275978889a823
#
_cell.length_a   1.000
_cell.length_b   1.000
_cell.length_c   1.000
_cell.angle_alpha   90.00
_cell.angle_beta   90.00
_cell.angle_gamma   90.00
#
_symmetry.space_group_name_H-M   'P 1'
#
loop_
_entity.id
_entity.type
_entity.pdbx_description
1 polymer ?
#
loop_
_entity_poly.entity_id
_entity_poly.type
_entity_poly.pdbx_seq_one_letter_code
_entity_poly.pdbx_strand_id
1 'polypeptide(L)'
;MDYPQLDLAKVTGPKATIKTNLGDIEVQLFPDQAPKTVENFTKLAKKGYYDGVIFHRVIPDFMIQGGDPTGTGHGGESIFGQAFEDEFSDQLFNFTGALSMANAGPNTNGSQFFIVSNEHVPANMVEEMKAVGYPQKVIKHYQENGGTPWLDHRHTVFGQVINGMDVVKKISKVDRNGMDKPKKDVVMNEVTIED
;
A
#
# COMPACT_ATOMS: atom_id res chain seq x y z
N MET A 1 4.16 22.87 3.82
CA MET A 1 3.84 21.73 2.94
C MET A 1 2.74 20.91 3.63
N ASP A 2 1.72 20.55 2.91
CA ASP A 2 0.61 19.76 3.43
C ASP A 2 0.89 18.28 3.20
N TYR A 3 0.56 17.48 4.22
CA TYR A 3 0.72 16.03 4.18
C TYR A 3 -0.66 15.38 4.22
N PRO A 4 -1.18 14.91 3.08
CA PRO A 4 -2.57 14.40 3.01
C PRO A 4 -2.86 13.27 4.00
N GLN A 5 -1.87 12.42 4.25
CA GLN A 5 -2.02 11.31 5.19
C GLN A 5 -2.19 11.75 6.66
N LEU A 6 -1.80 12.98 7.00
CA LEU A 6 -1.97 13.53 8.35
C LEU A 6 -3.30 14.24 8.56
N ASP A 7 -4.05 14.50 7.49
CA ASP A 7 -5.35 15.18 7.55
C ASP A 7 -6.31 14.63 6.48
N LEU A 8 -6.62 13.35 6.63
CA LEU A 8 -7.44 12.61 5.65
C LEU A 8 -8.83 13.19 5.46
N ALA A 9 -9.36 13.91 6.46
CA ALA A 9 -10.68 14.53 6.36
C ALA A 9 -10.76 15.64 5.31
N LYS A 10 -9.62 16.24 4.96
CA LYS A 10 -9.52 17.29 3.94
C LYS A 10 -9.21 16.77 2.55
N VAL A 11 -8.89 15.50 2.42
CA VAL A 11 -8.53 14.90 1.12
C VAL A 11 -9.80 14.67 0.32
N THR A 12 -9.78 15.17 -0.91
CA THR A 12 -10.81 14.89 -1.92
C THR A 12 -10.22 13.94 -2.97
N GLY A 13 -11.05 13.10 -3.54
CA GLY A 13 -10.64 12.16 -4.58
C GLY A 13 -11.22 10.78 -4.35
N PRO A 14 -10.89 9.83 -5.23
CA PRO A 14 -11.50 8.51 -5.20
C PRO A 14 -11.10 7.73 -3.96
N LYS A 15 -12.02 6.88 -3.52
CA LYS A 15 -11.81 5.89 -2.47
C LYS A 15 -11.97 4.51 -3.05
N ALA A 16 -11.25 3.55 -2.49
CA ALA A 16 -11.40 2.15 -2.87
C ALA A 16 -11.83 1.34 -1.65
N THR A 17 -12.64 0.31 -1.89
CA THR A 17 -12.93 -0.72 -0.90
C THR A 17 -12.43 -2.04 -1.41
N ILE A 18 -11.48 -2.63 -0.68
CA ILE A 18 -10.98 -3.98 -0.95
C ILE A 18 -11.78 -4.92 -0.07
N LYS A 19 -12.69 -5.66 -0.69
CA LYS A 19 -13.56 -6.63 0.01
C LYS A 19 -12.85 -7.97 0.06
N THR A 20 -12.38 -8.37 1.24
CA THR A 20 -11.69 -9.64 1.42
C THR A 20 -12.57 -10.65 2.15
N ASN A 21 -12.19 -11.94 2.06
CA ASN A 21 -12.85 -12.99 2.86
C ASN A 21 -12.60 -12.88 4.37
N LEU A 22 -11.74 -11.93 4.80
CA LEU A 22 -11.48 -11.64 6.23
C LEU A 22 -12.03 -10.29 6.68
N GLY A 23 -12.65 -9.53 5.79
CA GLY A 23 -13.24 -8.23 6.04
C GLY A 23 -12.90 -7.19 4.97
N ASP A 24 -13.45 -6.00 5.12
CA ASP A 24 -13.29 -4.91 4.18
C ASP A 24 -12.20 -3.94 4.61
N ILE A 25 -11.45 -3.44 3.63
CA ILE A 25 -10.41 -2.42 3.82
C ILE A 25 -10.77 -1.24 2.92
N GLU A 26 -11.02 -0.07 3.52
CA GLU A 26 -11.28 1.16 2.79
C GLU A 26 -10.02 2.02 2.74
N VAL A 27 -9.70 2.54 1.55
CA VAL A 27 -8.51 3.37 1.32
C VAL A 27 -8.90 4.68 0.63
N GLN A 28 -8.29 5.77 1.09
CA GLN A 28 -8.29 7.05 0.38
C GLN A 28 -7.15 7.03 -0.64
N LEU A 29 -7.43 7.38 -1.88
CA LEU A 29 -6.41 7.49 -2.93
C LEU A 29 -5.96 8.95 -3.10
N PHE A 30 -4.74 9.15 -3.62
CA PHE A 30 -4.12 10.46 -3.75
C PHE A 30 -3.75 10.77 -5.21
N PRO A 31 -4.74 11.13 -6.05
CA PRO A 31 -4.50 11.37 -7.48
C PRO A 31 -3.65 12.61 -7.77
N ASP A 32 -3.61 13.58 -6.85
CA ASP A 32 -2.80 14.79 -7.04
C ASP A 32 -1.30 14.49 -6.93
N GLN A 33 -0.92 13.56 -6.02
CA GLN A 33 0.48 13.21 -5.79
C GLN A 33 0.95 12.05 -6.67
N ALA A 34 0.07 11.11 -7.00
CA ALA A 34 0.39 9.91 -7.79
C ALA A 34 -0.68 9.67 -8.86
N PRO A 35 -0.83 10.58 -9.84
CA PRO A 35 -1.94 10.54 -10.79
C PRO A 35 -1.97 9.28 -11.65
N LYS A 36 -0.83 8.86 -12.15
CA LYS A 36 -0.71 7.68 -13.02
C LYS A 36 -0.93 6.38 -12.27
N THR A 37 -0.40 6.30 -11.06
CA THR A 37 -0.57 5.13 -10.18
C THR A 37 -2.02 4.98 -9.74
N VAL A 38 -2.69 6.07 -9.38
CA VAL A 38 -4.12 6.07 -9.04
C VAL A 38 -4.97 5.70 -10.25
N GLU A 39 -4.66 6.24 -11.42
CA GLU A 39 -5.33 5.88 -12.68
C GLU A 39 -5.21 4.38 -12.96
N ASN A 40 -4.01 3.83 -12.86
CA ASN A 40 -3.74 2.41 -13.04
C ASN A 40 -4.59 1.55 -12.10
N PHE A 41 -4.52 1.82 -10.80
CA PHE A 41 -5.24 1.07 -9.79
C PHE A 41 -6.76 1.15 -9.96
N THR A 42 -7.30 2.35 -10.17
CA THR A 42 -8.75 2.56 -10.32
C THR A 42 -9.30 1.90 -11.57
N LYS A 43 -8.60 2.01 -12.70
CA LYS A 43 -9.01 1.37 -13.94
C LYS A 43 -8.94 -0.15 -13.88
N LEU A 44 -7.88 -0.70 -13.27
CA LEU A 44 -7.77 -2.14 -13.06
C LEU A 44 -8.91 -2.64 -12.15
N ALA A 45 -9.20 -1.95 -11.06
CA ALA A 45 -10.28 -2.29 -10.15
C ALA A 45 -11.65 -2.27 -10.83
N LYS A 46 -11.94 -1.21 -11.61
CA LYS A 46 -13.20 -1.07 -12.34
C LYS A 46 -13.40 -2.15 -13.41
N LYS A 47 -12.32 -2.69 -13.95
CA LYS A 47 -12.37 -3.83 -14.91
C LYS A 47 -12.56 -5.18 -14.23
N GLY A 48 -12.58 -5.24 -12.90
CA GLY A 48 -12.62 -6.49 -12.17
C GLY A 48 -11.29 -7.25 -12.15
N TYR A 49 -10.19 -6.59 -12.48
CA TYR A 49 -8.85 -7.21 -12.58
C TYR A 49 -8.41 -7.86 -11.26
N TYR A 50 -8.75 -7.24 -10.13
CA TYR A 50 -8.39 -7.73 -8.80
C TYR A 50 -9.39 -8.74 -8.21
N ASP A 51 -10.53 -8.97 -8.86
CA ASP A 51 -11.55 -9.88 -8.35
C ASP A 51 -11.03 -11.32 -8.31
N GLY A 52 -11.06 -11.93 -7.14
CA GLY A 52 -10.53 -13.27 -6.93
C GLY A 52 -9.02 -13.37 -6.75
N VAL A 53 -8.31 -12.26 -6.77
CA VAL A 53 -6.85 -12.21 -6.60
C VAL A 53 -6.49 -12.27 -5.11
N ILE A 54 -5.43 -13.01 -4.78
CA ILE A 54 -5.02 -13.25 -3.40
C ILE A 54 -3.97 -12.25 -2.89
N PHE A 55 -3.86 -12.13 -1.57
CA PHE A 55 -2.66 -11.60 -0.93
C PHE A 55 -1.65 -12.75 -0.84
N HIS A 56 -0.71 -12.79 -1.78
CA HIS A 56 0.23 -13.91 -1.94
C HIS A 56 1.46 -13.84 -1.03
N ARG A 57 1.69 -12.70 -0.37
CA ARG A 57 2.82 -12.50 0.54
C ARG A 57 2.39 -11.62 1.71
N VAL A 58 2.44 -12.17 2.91
CA VAL A 58 2.10 -11.45 4.14
C VAL A 58 3.20 -11.66 5.17
N ILE A 59 3.63 -10.57 5.81
CA ILE A 59 4.66 -10.60 6.85
C ILE A 59 4.18 -9.73 8.01
N PRO A 60 3.99 -10.31 9.21
CA PRO A 60 3.61 -9.54 10.40
C PRO A 60 4.66 -8.45 10.69
N ASP A 61 4.21 -7.32 11.19
CA ASP A 61 5.04 -6.16 11.49
C ASP A 61 5.82 -5.64 10.27
N PHE A 62 5.26 -5.82 9.08
CA PHE A 62 5.82 -5.31 7.83
C PHE A 62 4.71 -4.89 6.84
N MET A 63 4.13 -5.83 6.09
CA MET A 63 3.14 -5.51 5.06
C MET A 63 2.32 -6.73 4.62
N ILE A 64 1.24 -6.47 3.91
CA ILE A 64 0.51 -7.46 3.14
C ILE A 64 0.55 -7.08 1.66
N GLN A 65 0.88 -8.01 0.79
CA GLN A 65 1.08 -7.77 -0.65
C GLN A 65 0.19 -8.67 -1.49
N GLY A 66 -0.43 -8.07 -2.49
CA GLY A 66 -1.27 -8.78 -3.46
C GLY A 66 -1.33 -8.05 -4.80
N GLY A 67 -2.32 -8.41 -5.60
CA GLY A 67 -2.55 -7.75 -6.89
C GLY A 67 -1.92 -8.43 -8.09
N ASP A 68 -1.34 -9.61 -7.89
CA ASP A 68 -0.86 -10.48 -8.98
C ASP A 68 -1.91 -11.55 -9.28
N PRO A 69 -2.56 -11.52 -10.46
CA PRO A 69 -3.56 -12.53 -10.82
C PRO A 69 -3.05 -13.96 -10.82
N THR A 70 -1.74 -14.16 -11.01
CA THR A 70 -1.12 -15.50 -10.96
C THR A 70 -0.87 -15.98 -9.54
N GLY A 71 -0.88 -15.08 -8.55
CA GLY A 71 -0.61 -15.40 -7.15
C GLY A 71 0.82 -15.87 -6.85
N THR A 72 1.75 -15.65 -7.76
CA THR A 72 3.15 -16.10 -7.64
C THR A 72 4.11 -15.01 -7.19
N GLY A 73 3.72 -13.74 -7.31
CA GLY A 73 4.58 -12.58 -7.12
C GLY A 73 5.36 -12.16 -8.37
N HIS A 74 5.24 -12.91 -9.46
CA HIS A 74 5.95 -12.64 -10.73
C HIS A 74 5.04 -12.15 -11.85
N GLY A 75 3.74 -12.11 -11.65
CA GLY A 75 2.75 -11.71 -12.64
C GLY A 75 2.20 -10.32 -12.40
N GLY A 76 1.21 -9.98 -13.21
CA GLY A 76 0.50 -8.71 -13.15
C GLY A 76 0.97 -7.71 -14.19
N GLU A 77 0.01 -7.00 -14.75
CA GLU A 77 0.24 -5.98 -15.76
C GLU A 77 -0.43 -4.67 -15.39
N SER A 78 0.18 -3.56 -15.78
CA SER A 78 -0.45 -2.25 -15.65
C SER A 78 -1.59 -2.10 -16.67
N ILE A 79 -2.47 -1.13 -16.42
CA ILE A 79 -3.53 -0.75 -17.36
C ILE A 79 -2.95 -0.19 -18.66
N PHE A 80 -1.68 0.23 -18.64
CA PHE A 80 -0.98 0.79 -19.79
C PHE A 80 -0.34 -0.28 -20.69
N GLY A 81 -0.43 -1.58 -20.31
CA GLY A 81 0.12 -2.69 -21.07
C GLY A 81 1.63 -2.90 -20.91
N GLN A 82 2.29 -2.06 -20.11
CA GLN A 82 3.72 -2.12 -19.82
C GLN A 82 4.01 -1.56 -18.43
N ALA A 83 5.20 -1.82 -17.91
CA ALA A 83 5.65 -1.22 -16.66
C ALA A 83 5.66 0.32 -16.78
N PHE A 84 5.33 1.00 -15.70
CA PHE A 84 5.31 2.47 -15.67
C PHE A 84 6.17 3.03 -14.55
N GLU A 85 6.50 4.30 -14.71
CA GLU A 85 7.43 5.02 -13.84
C GLU A 85 6.91 5.21 -12.41
N ASP A 86 7.85 5.35 -11.48
CA ASP A 86 7.56 5.73 -10.10
C ASP A 86 7.07 7.18 -10.01
N GLU A 87 6.20 7.43 -9.03
CA GLU A 87 5.68 8.76 -8.74
C GLU A 87 5.94 9.10 -7.25
N PHE A 88 7.21 9.32 -6.92
CA PHE A 88 7.59 9.69 -5.55
C PHE A 88 7.16 11.12 -5.23
N SER A 89 6.61 11.30 -4.05
CA SER A 89 6.15 12.60 -3.56
C SER A 89 6.74 12.89 -2.19
N ASP A 90 7.16 14.13 -1.97
CA ASP A 90 7.60 14.60 -0.66
C ASP A 90 6.44 14.81 0.33
N GLN A 91 5.21 14.56 -0.12
CA GLN A 91 4.00 14.68 0.69
C GLN A 91 3.45 13.34 1.18
N LEU A 92 3.93 12.22 0.62
CA LEU A 92 3.44 10.87 0.92
C LEU A 92 4.56 9.97 1.43
N PHE A 93 4.24 9.20 2.46
CA PHE A 93 5.20 8.34 3.16
C PHE A 93 4.61 6.95 3.41
N ASN A 94 5.48 5.96 3.59
CA ASN A 94 5.10 4.60 3.92
C ASN A 94 4.75 4.45 5.42
N PHE A 95 3.82 5.27 5.88
CA PHE A 95 3.22 5.11 7.21
C PHE A 95 2.46 3.79 7.32
N THR A 96 2.23 3.31 8.53
CA THR A 96 1.33 2.16 8.68
C THR A 96 -0.02 2.49 8.04
N GLY A 97 -0.57 1.55 7.28
CA GLY A 97 -1.79 1.75 6.49
C GLY A 97 -1.57 2.37 5.10
N ALA A 98 -0.32 2.75 4.75
CA ALA A 98 -0.03 3.25 3.40
C ALA A 98 -0.27 2.15 2.36
N LEU A 99 -0.89 2.53 1.24
CA LEU A 99 -1.04 1.72 0.05
C LEU A 99 0.05 2.11 -0.93
N SER A 100 0.93 1.18 -1.24
CA SER A 100 2.14 1.42 -2.04
C SER A 100 2.29 0.40 -3.15
N MET A 101 2.99 0.76 -4.22
CA MET A 101 3.25 -0.14 -5.34
C MET A 101 4.42 -1.08 -5.06
N ALA A 102 4.19 -2.38 -5.22
CA ALA A 102 5.29 -3.33 -5.33
C ALA A 102 5.99 -3.14 -6.68
N ASN A 103 7.29 -3.40 -6.71
CA ASN A 103 8.09 -3.30 -7.94
C ASN A 103 9.28 -4.27 -7.91
N ALA A 104 9.95 -4.41 -9.04
CA ALA A 104 11.18 -5.18 -9.21
C ALA A 104 12.39 -4.28 -9.46
N GLY A 105 12.38 -3.10 -8.88
CA GLY A 105 13.38 -2.05 -9.06
C GLY A 105 12.76 -0.75 -9.60
N PRO A 106 13.57 0.27 -9.90
CA PRO A 106 13.05 1.56 -10.37
C PRO A 106 12.18 1.44 -11.63
N ASN A 107 11.05 2.15 -11.64
CA ASN A 107 10.18 2.30 -12.80
C ASN A 107 9.65 0.98 -13.38
N THR A 108 9.30 0.03 -12.49
CA THR A 108 8.77 -1.28 -12.89
C THR A 108 7.38 -1.57 -12.32
N ASN A 109 6.56 -0.54 -12.15
CA ASN A 109 5.22 -0.69 -11.59
C ASN A 109 4.28 -1.42 -12.57
N GLY A 110 3.52 -2.36 -12.03
CA GLY A 110 2.52 -3.12 -12.76
C GLY A 110 1.17 -3.08 -12.05
N SER A 111 0.69 -4.21 -11.54
CA SER A 111 -0.57 -4.30 -10.80
C SER A 111 -0.41 -4.62 -9.32
N GLN A 112 0.74 -5.10 -8.89
CA GLN A 112 0.96 -5.51 -7.50
C GLN A 112 1.12 -4.31 -6.57
N PHE A 113 0.52 -4.41 -5.40
CA PHE A 113 0.59 -3.40 -4.35
C PHE A 113 0.73 -4.05 -2.98
N PHE A 114 1.10 -3.26 -1.99
CA PHE A 114 1.11 -3.70 -0.61
C PHE A 114 0.52 -2.64 0.32
N ILE A 115 0.10 -3.08 1.49
CA ILE A 115 -0.38 -2.21 2.56
C ILE A 115 0.55 -2.39 3.75
N VAL A 116 1.12 -1.31 4.23
CA VAL A 116 2.05 -1.31 5.36
C VAL A 116 1.32 -1.62 6.65
N SER A 117 1.83 -2.58 7.43
CA SER A 117 1.24 -3.01 8.69
C SER A 117 2.17 -2.89 9.90
N ASN A 118 3.39 -2.40 9.72
CA ASN A 118 4.35 -2.24 10.82
C ASN A 118 3.93 -1.12 11.78
N GLU A 119 3.82 -1.44 13.06
CA GLU A 119 3.38 -0.50 14.10
C GLU A 119 4.55 0.18 14.84
N HIS A 120 5.77 -0.31 14.66
CA HIS A 120 6.93 0.15 15.43
C HIS A 120 8.11 0.50 14.55
N VAL A 121 8.57 1.75 14.69
CA VAL A 121 9.80 2.21 14.04
C VAL A 121 10.91 2.25 15.09
N PRO A 122 12.04 1.54 14.89
CA PRO A 122 13.14 1.52 15.85
C PRO A 122 13.75 2.92 16.09
N ALA A 123 14.26 3.16 17.31
CA ALA A 123 14.86 4.45 17.67
C ALA A 123 16.05 4.85 16.79
N ASN A 124 16.88 3.88 16.35
CA ASN A 124 17.98 4.15 15.43
C ASN A 124 17.50 4.67 14.08
N MET A 125 16.36 4.19 13.60
CA MET A 125 15.75 4.66 12.35
C MET A 125 15.18 6.07 12.48
N VAL A 126 14.63 6.40 13.64
CA VAL A 126 14.21 7.78 13.96
C VAL A 126 15.39 8.73 13.86
N GLU A 127 16.55 8.35 14.41
CA GLU A 127 17.77 9.16 14.31
C GLU A 127 18.27 9.27 12.86
N GLU A 128 18.16 8.21 12.07
CA GLU A 128 18.49 8.27 10.64
C GLU A 128 17.57 9.22 9.88
N MET A 129 16.27 9.22 10.16
CA MET A 129 15.33 10.17 9.55
C MET A 129 15.68 11.61 9.88
N LYS A 130 16.04 11.89 11.11
CA LYS A 130 16.52 13.22 11.53
C LYS A 130 17.78 13.62 10.76
N ALA A 131 18.74 12.70 10.64
CA ALA A 131 20.02 12.96 9.98
C ALA A 131 19.86 13.28 8.49
N VAL A 132 18.90 12.65 7.81
CA VAL A 132 18.63 12.89 6.38
C VAL A 132 17.59 13.99 6.13
N GLY A 133 17.10 14.64 7.17
CA GLY A 133 16.25 15.83 7.04
C GLY A 133 14.77 15.58 6.86
N TYR A 134 14.24 14.47 7.35
CA TYR A 134 12.78 14.26 7.37
C TYR A 134 12.08 15.39 8.15
N PRO A 135 10.90 15.84 7.68
CA PRO A 135 10.10 16.81 8.42
C PRO A 135 9.70 16.29 9.80
N GLN A 136 9.71 17.16 10.81
CA GLN A 136 9.40 16.76 12.20
C GLN A 136 8.02 16.12 12.34
N LYS A 137 7.01 16.64 11.63
CA LYS A 137 5.65 16.08 11.63
C LYS A 137 5.62 14.64 11.12
N VAL A 138 6.42 14.34 10.10
CA VAL A 138 6.53 13.01 9.50
C VAL A 138 7.22 12.06 10.48
N ILE A 139 8.34 12.47 11.06
CA ILE A 139 9.06 11.66 12.06
C ILE A 139 8.15 11.34 13.24
N LYS A 140 7.43 12.33 13.73
CA LYS A 140 6.47 12.17 14.84
C LYS A 140 5.41 11.14 14.51
N HIS A 141 4.85 11.21 13.30
CA HIS A 141 3.81 10.25 12.86
C HIS A 141 4.37 8.83 12.79
N TYR A 142 5.57 8.64 12.26
CA TYR A 142 6.25 7.35 12.27
C TYR A 142 6.47 6.80 13.68
N GLN A 143 6.90 7.67 14.60
CA GLN A 143 7.13 7.28 16.00
C GLN A 143 5.84 6.85 16.70
N GLU A 144 4.75 7.57 16.47
CA GLU A 144 3.48 7.34 17.15
C GLU A 144 2.66 6.19 16.55
N ASN A 145 2.75 6.01 15.23
CA ASN A 145 1.86 5.10 14.49
C ASN A 145 2.57 3.95 13.79
N GLY A 146 3.87 4.08 13.54
CA GLY A 146 4.63 3.09 12.80
C GLY A 146 4.67 3.32 11.30
N GLY A 147 5.30 2.40 10.60
CA GLY A 147 5.49 2.44 9.16
C GLY A 147 6.82 1.83 8.73
N THR A 148 7.15 2.03 7.46
CA THR A 148 8.36 1.47 6.84
C THR A 148 9.16 2.58 6.15
N PRO A 149 9.79 3.49 6.91
CA PRO A 149 10.48 4.65 6.31
C PRO A 149 11.61 4.28 5.35
N TRP A 150 12.21 3.09 5.47
CA TRP A 150 13.21 2.58 4.52
C TRP A 150 12.66 2.32 3.13
N LEU A 151 11.33 2.30 2.93
CA LEU A 151 10.67 2.13 1.64
C LEU A 151 10.32 3.47 0.97
N ASP A 152 10.47 4.59 1.66
CA ASP A 152 10.22 5.91 1.11
C ASP A 152 11.17 6.19 -0.06
N HIS A 153 10.65 6.75 -1.15
CA HIS A 153 11.36 6.97 -2.41
C HIS A 153 11.91 5.69 -3.08
N ARG A 154 11.34 4.54 -2.73
CA ARG A 154 11.60 3.24 -3.38
C ARG A 154 10.32 2.62 -3.93
N HIS A 155 9.20 2.90 -3.27
CA HIS A 155 7.87 2.43 -3.65
C HIS A 155 6.91 3.61 -3.66
N THR A 156 6.14 3.74 -4.73
CA THR A 156 5.16 4.82 -4.88
C THR A 156 4.02 4.63 -3.89
N VAL A 157 3.87 5.56 -2.96
CA VAL A 157 2.69 5.65 -2.09
C VAL A 157 1.57 6.34 -2.87
N PHE A 158 0.40 5.75 -2.92
CA PHE A 158 -0.74 6.31 -3.66
C PHE A 158 -2.08 6.25 -2.92
N GLY A 159 -2.09 5.74 -1.70
CA GLY A 159 -3.29 5.68 -0.87
C GLY A 159 -2.97 5.47 0.61
N GLN A 160 -4.02 5.55 1.43
CA GLN A 160 -3.95 5.35 2.87
C GLN A 160 -5.23 4.69 3.36
N VAL A 161 -5.08 3.65 4.18
CA VAL A 161 -6.22 3.00 4.84
C VAL A 161 -6.92 4.01 5.76
N ILE A 162 -8.22 4.16 5.57
CA ILE A 162 -9.10 5.01 6.40
C ILE A 162 -10.03 4.18 7.28
N ASN A 163 -10.29 2.92 6.91
CA ASN A 163 -11.12 1.99 7.66
C ASN A 163 -10.64 0.56 7.40
N GLY A 164 -10.69 -0.31 8.40
CA GLY A 164 -10.31 -1.71 8.22
C GLY A 164 -8.84 -2.01 8.50
N MET A 165 -8.14 -1.16 9.25
CA MET A 165 -6.76 -1.45 9.64
C MET A 165 -6.65 -2.71 10.52
N ASP A 166 -7.67 -3.01 11.29
CA ASP A 166 -7.80 -4.28 12.04
C ASP A 166 -7.80 -5.50 11.11
N VAL A 167 -8.43 -5.38 9.94
CA VAL A 167 -8.44 -6.43 8.90
C VAL A 167 -7.04 -6.60 8.31
N VAL A 168 -6.35 -5.51 8.00
CA VAL A 168 -4.96 -5.53 7.49
C VAL A 168 -4.05 -6.27 8.49
N LYS A 169 -4.14 -5.93 9.77
CA LYS A 169 -3.35 -6.58 10.83
C LYS A 169 -3.68 -8.07 10.95
N LYS A 170 -4.94 -8.43 10.86
CA LYS A 170 -5.39 -9.82 10.90
C LYS A 170 -4.80 -10.61 9.72
N ILE A 171 -4.86 -10.06 8.52
CA ILE A 171 -4.28 -10.68 7.32
C ILE A 171 -2.77 -10.84 7.48
N SER A 172 -2.07 -9.86 8.02
CA SER A 172 -0.62 -9.92 8.21
C SER A 172 -0.16 -11.05 9.15
N LYS A 173 -1.05 -11.56 9.98
CA LYS A 173 -0.77 -12.56 11.02
C LYS A 173 -1.32 -13.96 10.72
N VAL A 174 -1.93 -14.19 9.56
CA VAL A 174 -2.41 -15.52 9.22
C VAL A 174 -1.25 -16.51 9.06
N ASP A 175 -1.54 -17.81 9.21
CA ASP A 175 -0.55 -18.85 8.98
C ASP A 175 -0.03 -18.78 7.55
N ARG A 176 1.29 -18.82 7.41
CA ARG A 176 1.98 -18.72 6.12
C ARG A 176 3.04 -19.80 5.97
N ASN A 177 3.38 -20.11 4.71
CA ASN A 177 4.45 -21.04 4.40
C ASN A 177 5.84 -20.37 4.45
N GLY A 178 6.90 -21.10 4.10
CA GLY A 178 8.27 -20.58 4.11
C GLY A 178 8.56 -19.46 3.11
N MET A 179 7.64 -19.17 2.19
CA MET A 179 7.71 -18.07 1.22
C MET A 179 6.77 -16.91 1.59
N ASP A 180 6.29 -16.89 2.83
CA ASP A 180 5.36 -15.88 3.36
C ASP A 180 3.99 -15.84 2.66
N LYS A 181 3.63 -16.92 1.99
CA LYS A 181 2.31 -17.06 1.37
C LYS A 181 1.32 -17.65 2.38
N PRO A 182 0.13 -17.04 2.55
CA PRO A 182 -0.90 -17.62 3.43
C PRO A 182 -1.22 -19.06 3.08
N LYS A 183 -1.29 -19.94 4.08
CA LYS A 183 -1.64 -21.36 3.88
C LYS A 183 -3.07 -21.54 3.42
N LYS A 184 -3.97 -20.66 3.88
CA LYS A 184 -5.33 -20.53 3.38
C LYS A 184 -5.43 -19.22 2.62
N ASP A 185 -5.94 -19.26 1.40
CA ASP A 185 -6.01 -18.08 0.56
C ASP A 185 -6.77 -16.92 1.23
N VAL A 186 -6.13 -15.77 1.28
CA VAL A 186 -6.76 -14.50 1.61
C VAL A 186 -7.11 -13.83 0.28
N VAL A 187 -8.39 -13.78 -0.03
CA VAL A 187 -8.88 -13.41 -1.36
C VAL A 187 -9.50 -12.02 -1.34
N MET A 188 -9.13 -11.20 -2.32
CA MET A 188 -9.87 -9.99 -2.66
C MET A 188 -11.08 -10.43 -3.49
N ASN A 189 -12.26 -10.49 -2.87
CA ASN A 189 -13.47 -10.89 -3.59
C ASN A 189 -13.85 -9.86 -4.65
N GLU A 190 -13.68 -8.59 -4.30
CA GLU A 190 -13.98 -7.46 -5.17
C GLU A 190 -13.21 -6.24 -4.70
N VAL A 191 -12.79 -5.39 -5.64
CA VAL A 191 -12.26 -4.06 -5.34
C VAL A 191 -13.15 -3.03 -6.04
N THR A 192 -13.83 -2.21 -5.25
CA THR A 192 -14.74 -1.18 -5.76
C THR A 192 -14.15 0.20 -5.60
N ILE A 193 -14.50 1.09 -6.53
CA ILE A 193 -14.05 2.49 -6.54
C ILE A 193 -15.25 3.40 -6.40
N GLU A 194 -15.15 4.35 -5.48
CA GLU A 194 -16.08 5.46 -5.30
C GLU A 194 -15.36 6.75 -5.72
N ASP A 195 -15.84 7.37 -6.77
CA ASP A 195 -15.24 8.61 -7.31
C ASP A 195 -15.65 9.85 -6.51
#